data_ef73f762ac5337d9d6a92a10f625a67d
#
_entry.id   ef73f762ac5337d9d6a92a10f625a67d
#
_cell.length_a   1.000
_cell.length_b   1.000
_cell.length_c   1.000
_cell.angle_alpha   90.00
_cell.angle_beta   90.00
_cell.angle_gamma   90.00
#
_symmetry.space_group_name_H-M   'P 1'
#
loop_
_entity.id
_entity.type
_entity.pdbx_description
1 polymer ?
#
loop_
_entity_poly.entity_id
_entity_poly.type
_entity_poly.pdbx_seq_one_letter_code
_entity_poly.pdbx_strand_id
1 'polypeptide(L)'
;MDLRASLVLITSYLFFSVAKACSNGDCKLLDPCSSNGDCQAGLYCFSCPLEFSGSRCVRSTTTNQFKLLNNTLPFNKYAFLTTHNAYAIEGEPSHTGVPRVTFTNQEDNVTRQLNEPAIDTLKEIEAFLSANPTEIVTVILEDYVQAPNGLTKVFTDAGLMKYWFPLKNMPKNGQDWPLVSDMVANNQRLLVFTSIRSKEESEGIAYQWNYMVENRYGDGGMHAGNCPNRAESSPLNDRTKSLVLVNYFPTIPFKQIACEHNSANLINMLHTCFGAAGNRWANFVAVDFYKRSDGGGAFQALDTLNGKLLCGCDDVHACVNGSTSLACNNDINVDHS
;
A
#
# COMPACT_ATOMS: atom_id res chain seq x y z
N MET A 1 -47.39 11.16 63.76
CA MET A 1 -47.11 11.51 62.34
C MET A 1 -45.93 10.68 61.87
N ASP A 2 -46.26 9.51 61.28
CA ASP A 2 -45.24 8.56 60.82
C ASP A 2 -44.91 8.86 59.38
N LEU A 3 -43.65 9.27 59.09
CA LEU A 3 -43.13 9.37 57.73
C LEU A 3 -42.46 8.02 57.41
N ARG A 4 -43.14 7.19 56.61
CA ARG A 4 -42.54 6.00 55.98
C ARG A 4 -41.83 6.46 54.69
N ALA A 5 -40.51 6.48 54.71
CA ALA A 5 -39.72 6.61 53.51
C ALA A 5 -39.68 5.28 52.75
N SER A 6 -40.33 5.25 51.57
CA SER A 6 -40.21 4.12 50.65
C SER A 6 -38.92 4.27 49.87
N LEU A 7 -38.00 3.36 50.12
CA LEU A 7 -36.76 3.23 49.35
C LEU A 7 -37.08 2.40 48.09
N VAL A 8 -37.15 3.07 46.94
CA VAL A 8 -37.26 2.42 45.62
C VAL A 8 -35.87 2.02 45.15
N LEU A 9 -35.53 0.77 45.22
CA LEU A 9 -34.35 0.20 44.60
C LEU A 9 -34.58 0.07 43.09
N ILE A 10 -33.98 0.96 42.31
CA ILE A 10 -33.91 0.81 40.87
C ILE A 10 -32.71 -0.09 40.57
N THR A 11 -32.95 -1.37 40.36
CA THR A 11 -31.97 -2.27 39.78
C THR A 11 -31.91 -2.06 38.27
N SER A 12 -30.96 -1.23 37.84
CA SER A 12 -30.60 -1.15 36.43
C SER A 12 -29.85 -2.42 36.00
N TYR A 13 -30.59 -3.33 35.33
CA TYR A 13 -29.96 -4.43 34.60
C TYR A 13 -29.22 -3.84 33.37
N LEU A 14 -27.91 -3.66 33.53
CA LEU A 14 -27.03 -3.50 32.38
C LEU A 14 -27.00 -4.83 31.62
N PHE A 15 -27.79 -4.92 30.56
CA PHE A 15 -27.61 -5.98 29.58
C PHE A 15 -26.29 -5.73 28.84
N PHE A 16 -25.22 -6.32 29.35
CA PHE A 16 -24.06 -6.57 28.52
C PHE A 16 -24.48 -7.60 27.47
N SER A 17 -24.86 -7.16 26.29
CA SER A 17 -24.87 -8.06 25.14
C SER A 17 -23.43 -8.52 24.91
N VAL A 18 -23.09 -9.68 25.43
CA VAL A 18 -21.87 -10.38 25.04
C VAL A 18 -22.05 -10.68 23.55
N ALA A 19 -21.45 -9.84 22.71
CA ALA A 19 -21.36 -10.16 21.30
C ALA A 19 -20.72 -11.55 21.23
N LYS A 20 -21.44 -12.50 20.64
CA LYS A 20 -20.96 -13.88 20.50
C LYS A 20 -19.69 -13.79 19.67
N ALA A 21 -18.55 -14.09 20.29
CA ALA A 21 -17.28 -14.12 19.56
C ALA A 21 -17.43 -15.14 18.43
N CYS A 22 -17.12 -14.73 17.23
CA CYS A 22 -17.02 -15.65 16.10
C CYS A 22 -15.90 -16.66 16.35
N SER A 23 -15.95 -17.82 15.71
CA SER A 23 -14.94 -18.89 15.85
C SER A 23 -15.02 -19.82 14.63
N ASN A 24 -14.04 -20.70 14.50
CA ASN A 24 -14.05 -21.77 13.48
C ASN A 24 -14.13 -21.29 12.02
N GLY A 25 -13.43 -20.25 11.69
CA GLY A 25 -13.39 -19.75 10.32
C GLY A 25 -14.51 -18.78 9.92
N ASP A 26 -15.35 -18.36 10.90
CA ASP A 26 -16.49 -17.48 10.62
C ASP A 26 -16.20 -16.00 10.90
N CYS A 27 -15.06 -15.69 11.54
CA CYS A 27 -14.70 -14.31 11.86
C CYS A 27 -14.34 -13.52 10.60
N LYS A 28 -15.08 -12.43 10.40
CA LYS A 28 -14.88 -11.50 9.29
C LYS A 28 -13.73 -10.54 9.56
N LEU A 29 -13.41 -9.75 8.56
CA LEU A 29 -12.44 -8.65 8.70
C LEU A 29 -12.80 -7.77 9.90
N LEU A 30 -11.81 -7.51 10.76
CA LEU A 30 -11.87 -6.74 12.00
C LEU A 30 -12.65 -7.38 13.16
N ASP A 31 -13.23 -8.55 12.99
CA ASP A 31 -13.81 -9.28 14.12
C ASP A 31 -12.73 -9.70 15.12
N PRO A 32 -13.04 -9.70 16.41
CA PRO A 32 -12.14 -10.26 17.44
C PRO A 32 -11.85 -11.73 17.19
N CYS A 33 -10.60 -12.15 17.38
CA CYS A 33 -10.16 -13.52 17.21
C CYS A 33 -9.20 -13.96 18.33
N SER A 34 -9.03 -15.26 18.51
CA SER A 34 -8.08 -15.87 19.43
C SER A 34 -6.98 -16.64 18.70
N SER A 35 -7.28 -17.09 17.49
CA SER A 35 -6.37 -17.87 16.64
C SER A 35 -6.64 -17.62 15.15
N ASN A 36 -5.71 -18.01 14.29
CA ASN A 36 -5.91 -17.96 12.84
C ASN A 36 -7.09 -18.80 12.37
N GLY A 37 -7.40 -19.90 13.09
CA GLY A 37 -8.52 -20.78 12.77
C GLY A 37 -9.89 -20.16 13.02
N ASP A 38 -9.98 -19.01 13.69
CA ASP A 38 -11.23 -18.30 13.89
C ASP A 38 -11.60 -17.45 12.68
N CYS A 39 -10.59 -16.99 11.94
CA CYS A 39 -10.72 -16.05 10.82
C CYS A 39 -11.14 -16.74 9.51
N GLN A 40 -11.94 -16.05 8.72
CA GLN A 40 -12.27 -16.50 7.36
C GLN A 40 -11.01 -16.69 6.50
N ALA A 41 -11.13 -17.47 5.44
CA ALA A 41 -10.05 -17.68 4.48
C ALA A 41 -9.51 -16.34 3.94
N GLY A 42 -8.18 -16.22 3.81
CA GLY A 42 -7.53 -14.97 3.40
C GLY A 42 -7.30 -13.95 4.53
N LEU A 43 -7.77 -14.25 5.75
CA LEU A 43 -7.52 -13.46 6.94
C LEU A 43 -6.62 -14.24 7.93
N TYR A 44 -5.96 -13.51 8.83
CA TYR A 44 -5.23 -14.09 9.95
C TYR A 44 -5.47 -13.27 11.22
N CYS A 45 -5.33 -13.94 12.37
CA CYS A 45 -5.54 -13.32 13.67
C CYS A 45 -4.27 -12.57 14.10
N PHE A 46 -4.34 -11.27 14.22
CA PHE A 46 -3.22 -10.41 14.56
C PHE A 46 -3.52 -9.51 15.76
N SER A 47 -2.52 -9.31 16.62
CA SER A 47 -2.58 -8.41 17.77
C SER A 47 -1.59 -7.27 17.60
N CYS A 48 -2.05 -6.04 17.86
CA CYS A 48 -1.19 -4.87 17.97
C CYS A 48 -0.84 -4.62 19.44
N PRO A 49 0.41 -4.86 19.88
CA PRO A 49 0.75 -4.88 21.31
C PRO A 49 0.58 -3.53 22.03
N LEU A 50 0.54 -2.44 21.28
CA LEU A 50 0.53 -1.07 21.85
C LEU A 50 -0.86 -0.44 21.94
N GLU A 51 -1.86 -0.94 21.20
CA GLU A 51 -3.17 -0.29 21.13
C GLU A 51 -4.35 -1.12 21.61
N PHE A 52 -4.26 -2.46 21.63
CA PHE A 52 -5.45 -3.28 21.83
C PHE A 52 -5.37 -4.28 22.93
N SER A 53 -6.48 -4.34 23.61
CA SER A 53 -6.89 -5.55 24.32
C SER A 53 -7.44 -6.56 23.30
N GLY A 54 -6.62 -7.48 22.83
CA GLY A 54 -7.05 -8.59 21.98
C GLY A 54 -6.50 -8.57 20.56
N SER A 55 -6.89 -9.56 19.78
CA SER A 55 -6.50 -9.76 18.40
C SER A 55 -7.71 -9.60 17.47
N ARG A 56 -7.47 -9.23 16.20
CA ARG A 56 -8.49 -9.10 15.18
C ARG A 56 -8.10 -9.84 13.91
N CYS A 57 -9.09 -10.30 13.17
CA CYS A 57 -8.89 -10.87 11.86
C CYS A 57 -8.51 -9.75 10.88
N VAL A 58 -7.32 -9.81 10.29
CA VAL A 58 -6.79 -8.84 9.33
C VAL A 58 -6.41 -9.54 8.04
N ARG A 59 -6.33 -8.81 6.93
CA ARG A 59 -5.97 -9.39 5.63
C ARG A 59 -4.55 -9.95 5.64
N SER A 60 -4.37 -11.09 5.00
CA SER A 60 -3.06 -11.73 4.82
C SER A 60 -2.43 -11.46 3.46
N THR A 61 -3.22 -10.99 2.50
CA THR A 61 -2.80 -10.74 1.11
C THR A 61 -3.46 -9.48 0.56
N THR A 62 -2.82 -8.88 -0.44
CA THR A 62 -3.41 -7.79 -1.22
C THR A 62 -4.55 -8.31 -2.09
N THR A 63 -5.58 -7.50 -2.23
CA THR A 63 -6.61 -7.73 -3.26
C THR A 63 -6.03 -7.45 -4.64
N ASN A 64 -6.22 -8.38 -5.59
CA ASN A 64 -5.84 -8.15 -6.97
C ASN A 64 -6.96 -7.38 -7.69
N GLN A 65 -6.87 -6.05 -7.70
CA GLN A 65 -7.84 -5.16 -8.31
C GLN A 65 -7.97 -5.40 -9.83
N PHE A 66 -6.94 -5.89 -10.50
CA PHE A 66 -6.99 -6.19 -11.93
C PHE A 66 -7.87 -7.40 -12.24
N LYS A 67 -7.93 -8.38 -11.34
CA LYS A 67 -8.83 -9.53 -11.49
C LYS A 67 -10.28 -9.17 -11.19
N LEU A 68 -10.52 -8.23 -10.28
CA LEU A 68 -11.86 -7.79 -9.93
C LEU A 68 -12.53 -6.97 -11.03
N LEU A 69 -11.79 -6.14 -11.77
CA LEU A 69 -12.36 -5.08 -12.61
C LEU A 69 -11.79 -5.04 -14.05
N ASN A 70 -11.38 -6.15 -14.59
CA ASN A 70 -11.07 -6.34 -16.04
C ASN A 70 -9.98 -5.44 -16.66
N ASN A 71 -9.03 -4.88 -15.90
CA ASN A 71 -7.85 -4.16 -16.42
C ASN A 71 -8.14 -3.06 -17.49
N THR A 72 -9.37 -2.57 -17.55
CA THR A 72 -9.85 -1.70 -18.65
C THR A 72 -9.69 -0.22 -18.36
N LEU A 73 -9.06 0.12 -17.23
CA LEU A 73 -8.83 1.52 -16.85
C LEU A 73 -7.36 1.90 -17.06
N PRO A 74 -7.09 3.20 -17.22
CA PRO A 74 -5.74 3.73 -17.21
C PRO A 74 -4.99 3.38 -15.91
N PHE A 75 -3.68 3.14 -16.01
CA PHE A 75 -2.84 2.78 -14.86
C PHE A 75 -2.95 3.77 -13.68
N ASN A 76 -3.08 5.06 -13.95
CA ASN A 76 -3.24 6.10 -12.93
C ASN A 76 -4.65 6.14 -12.27
N LYS A 77 -5.52 5.20 -12.58
CA LYS A 77 -6.82 5.02 -11.89
C LYS A 77 -6.80 3.89 -10.86
N TYR A 78 -5.62 3.34 -10.56
CA TYR A 78 -5.44 2.30 -9.55
C TYR A 78 -4.56 2.79 -8.42
N ALA A 79 -4.74 2.20 -7.24
CA ALA A 79 -3.87 2.37 -6.08
C ALA A 79 -3.05 1.10 -5.83
N PHE A 80 -1.77 1.28 -5.47
CA PHE A 80 -0.80 0.21 -5.28
C PHE A 80 -0.15 0.33 -3.90
N LEU A 81 -0.04 -0.79 -3.20
CA LEU A 81 0.79 -0.87 -2.01
C LEU A 81 2.26 -0.71 -2.42
N THR A 82 2.96 0.16 -1.72
CA THR A 82 4.39 0.40 -1.91
C THR A 82 5.11 0.12 -0.60
N THR A 83 6.11 -0.75 -0.65
CA THR A 83 6.94 -1.06 0.50
C THR A 83 8.11 -0.09 0.54
N HIS A 84 8.14 0.75 1.60
CA HIS A 84 9.28 1.63 1.83
C HIS A 84 10.51 0.79 2.21
N ASN A 85 11.67 1.12 1.66
CA ASN A 85 12.90 0.37 1.86
C ASN A 85 12.69 -1.14 1.76
N ALA A 86 12.10 -1.61 0.65
CA ALA A 86 11.71 -2.99 0.41
C ALA A 86 12.81 -4.01 0.70
N TYR A 87 14.06 -3.58 0.68
CA TYR A 87 15.26 -4.39 0.92
C TYR A 87 15.75 -4.39 2.36
N ALA A 88 15.19 -3.55 3.24
CA ALA A 88 15.59 -3.46 4.65
C ALA A 88 14.77 -4.45 5.50
N ILE A 89 15.14 -5.74 5.46
CA ILE A 89 14.38 -6.84 6.06
C ILE A 89 14.96 -7.27 7.40
N GLU A 90 14.10 -7.61 8.35
CA GLU A 90 14.48 -8.07 9.68
C GLU A 90 15.20 -9.43 9.63
N GLY A 91 16.31 -9.52 10.35
CA GLY A 91 17.01 -10.80 10.59
C GLY A 91 18.06 -11.19 9.53
N GLU A 92 18.16 -10.48 8.42
CA GLU A 92 19.14 -10.81 7.37
C GLU A 92 20.53 -10.19 7.62
N PRO A 93 21.64 -10.94 7.54
CA PRO A 93 22.99 -10.43 7.75
C PRO A 93 23.50 -9.57 6.58
N SER A 94 24.37 -8.58 6.84
CA SER A 94 25.04 -7.81 5.79
C SER A 94 26.24 -8.59 5.23
N HIS A 95 26.30 -8.83 3.93
CA HIS A 95 27.45 -9.49 3.28
C HIS A 95 28.57 -8.54 2.89
N THR A 96 28.36 -7.24 2.96
CA THR A 96 29.36 -6.25 2.55
C THR A 96 30.37 -5.92 3.66
N GLY A 97 30.22 -6.51 4.86
CA GLY A 97 31.04 -6.16 6.04
C GLY A 97 30.74 -4.77 6.61
N VAL A 98 29.85 -4.01 6.00
CA VAL A 98 29.34 -2.77 6.57
C VAL A 98 28.30 -3.15 7.63
N PRO A 99 28.41 -2.61 8.87
CA PRO A 99 27.37 -2.85 9.88
C PRO A 99 26.01 -2.49 9.29
N ARG A 100 25.02 -3.39 9.46
CA ARG A 100 23.67 -3.05 9.10
C ARG A 100 23.25 -1.75 9.75
N VAL A 101 22.53 -0.94 9.00
CA VAL A 101 21.70 0.09 9.59
C VAL A 101 20.81 -0.61 10.61
N THR A 102 20.77 -0.12 11.81
CA THR A 102 20.12 -0.73 12.99
C THR A 102 18.60 -0.88 12.82
N PHE A 103 18.05 -0.42 11.68
CA PHE A 103 16.63 -0.33 11.43
C PHE A 103 16.23 -1.15 10.20
N THR A 104 15.19 -1.93 10.35
CA THR A 104 14.56 -2.68 9.27
C THR A 104 13.18 -2.11 9.02
N ASN A 105 12.71 -2.13 7.77
CA ASN A 105 11.45 -1.52 7.36
C ASN A 105 10.40 -2.55 6.96
N GLN A 106 10.81 -3.82 6.74
CA GLN A 106 9.93 -4.88 6.29
C GLN A 106 10.21 -6.20 7.03
N GLU A 107 9.21 -7.08 7.10
CA GLU A 107 9.32 -8.41 7.72
C GLU A 107 9.40 -9.54 6.70
N ASP A 108 8.82 -9.31 5.52
CA ASP A 108 8.76 -10.32 4.48
C ASP A 108 9.88 -10.18 3.49
N ASN A 109 10.37 -11.34 3.11
CA ASN A 109 11.20 -11.46 1.94
C ASN A 109 10.41 -11.07 0.67
N VAL A 110 10.95 -10.10 -0.07
CA VAL A 110 10.97 -10.25 -1.52
C VAL A 110 12.18 -11.15 -1.77
N THR A 111 12.11 -12.37 -1.30
CA THR A 111 13.12 -13.42 -1.18
C THR A 111 14.54 -12.99 -0.77
N ARG A 112 14.93 -13.16 0.50
CA ARG A 112 16.32 -13.09 1.08
C ARG A 112 17.26 -11.98 0.58
N GLN A 113 16.78 -10.76 0.45
CA GLN A 113 17.35 -9.75 -0.46
C GLN A 113 18.46 -8.84 0.04
N LEU A 114 18.88 -8.87 1.28
CA LEU A 114 19.84 -7.89 1.76
C LEU A 114 21.28 -8.34 1.78
N ASN A 115 21.52 -9.52 1.36
CA ASN A 115 22.85 -10.05 1.25
C ASN A 115 23.39 -10.08 -0.18
N GLU A 116 22.53 -9.72 -1.13
CA GLU A 116 22.80 -9.92 -2.53
C GLU A 116 23.00 -8.56 -3.22
N PRO A 117 23.82 -8.48 -4.25
CA PRO A 117 23.87 -7.29 -5.11
C PRO A 117 22.50 -6.91 -5.61
N ALA A 118 22.24 -5.64 -5.88
CA ALA A 118 20.95 -5.14 -6.41
C ALA A 118 20.41 -5.98 -7.59
N ILE A 119 21.31 -6.64 -8.33
CA ILE A 119 20.96 -7.53 -9.44
C ILE A 119 20.12 -8.74 -9.00
N ASP A 120 20.34 -9.30 -7.82
CA ASP A 120 19.61 -10.51 -7.41
C ASP A 120 18.16 -10.15 -7.03
N THR A 121 17.96 -9.02 -6.40
CA THR A 121 16.64 -8.45 -6.24
C THR A 121 15.92 -8.22 -7.56
N LEU A 122 16.62 -7.65 -8.53
CA LEU A 122 16.03 -7.40 -9.85
C LEU A 122 15.73 -8.70 -10.59
N LYS A 123 16.53 -9.77 -10.40
CA LYS A 123 16.21 -11.11 -10.91
C LYS A 123 14.96 -11.71 -10.29
N GLU A 124 14.68 -11.41 -9.03
CA GLU A 124 13.42 -11.84 -8.41
C GLU A 124 12.22 -11.11 -8.98
N ILE A 125 12.33 -9.81 -9.25
CA ILE A 125 11.31 -9.08 -9.99
C ILE A 125 11.12 -9.70 -11.39
N GLU A 126 12.19 -10.11 -12.04
CA GLU A 126 12.12 -10.83 -13.31
C GLU A 126 11.36 -12.15 -13.17
N ALA A 127 11.73 -12.97 -12.20
CA ALA A 127 11.07 -14.24 -11.93
C ALA A 127 9.58 -14.07 -11.58
N PHE A 128 9.25 -13.05 -10.78
CA PHE A 128 7.86 -12.69 -10.47
C PHE A 128 7.07 -12.31 -11.72
N LEU A 129 7.59 -11.36 -12.52
CA LEU A 129 6.92 -10.94 -13.77
C LEU A 129 6.80 -12.05 -14.78
N SER A 130 7.76 -12.98 -14.81
CA SER A 130 7.73 -14.18 -15.66
C SER A 130 6.62 -15.15 -15.23
N ALA A 131 6.48 -15.37 -13.93
CA ALA A 131 5.47 -16.27 -13.35
C ALA A 131 4.05 -15.67 -13.36
N ASN A 132 3.94 -14.33 -13.38
CA ASN A 132 2.68 -13.61 -13.26
C ASN A 132 2.48 -12.66 -14.46
N PRO A 133 2.04 -13.16 -15.60
CA PRO A 133 2.01 -12.41 -16.87
C PRO A 133 1.01 -11.25 -16.90
N THR A 134 0.10 -11.15 -15.96
CA THR A 134 -0.89 -10.07 -15.84
C THR A 134 -0.53 -8.99 -14.81
N GLU A 135 0.56 -9.17 -14.07
CA GLU A 135 0.97 -8.25 -13.03
C GLU A 135 1.89 -7.14 -13.58
N ILE A 136 1.78 -5.96 -12.96
CA ILE A 136 2.64 -4.80 -13.23
C ILE A 136 3.44 -4.49 -11.97
N VAL A 137 4.73 -4.24 -12.12
CA VAL A 137 5.62 -3.84 -11.04
C VAL A 137 6.08 -2.40 -11.27
N THR A 138 6.04 -1.59 -10.22
CA THR A 138 6.62 -0.25 -10.21
C THR A 138 7.78 -0.23 -9.22
N VAL A 139 8.94 0.25 -9.69
CA VAL A 139 10.14 0.44 -8.86
C VAL A 139 10.42 1.94 -8.78
N ILE A 140 10.46 2.48 -7.57
CA ILE A 140 10.81 3.86 -7.29
C ILE A 140 12.15 3.84 -6.56
N LEU A 141 13.19 4.40 -7.20
CA LEU A 141 14.57 4.32 -6.73
C LEU A 141 14.99 5.62 -6.05
N GLU A 142 15.40 5.52 -4.80
CA GLU A 142 16.32 6.47 -4.21
C GLU A 142 17.72 6.16 -4.77
N ASP A 143 18.13 6.91 -5.79
CA ASP A 143 19.21 6.51 -6.68
C ASP A 143 20.57 7.10 -6.27
N TYR A 144 21.48 6.24 -5.87
CA TYR A 144 22.87 6.56 -5.52
C TYR A 144 23.89 6.00 -6.52
N VAL A 145 23.45 5.46 -7.66
CA VAL A 145 24.32 4.86 -8.66
C VAL A 145 25.07 5.95 -9.44
N GLN A 146 26.40 6.01 -9.27
CA GLN A 146 27.23 7.03 -9.91
C GLN A 146 27.81 6.58 -11.26
N ALA A 147 27.87 5.27 -11.53
CA ALA A 147 28.42 4.74 -12.76
C ALA A 147 27.55 5.17 -13.98
N PRO A 148 28.16 5.67 -15.06
CA PRO A 148 27.42 5.94 -16.30
C PRO A 148 26.72 4.68 -16.81
N ASN A 149 25.43 4.81 -17.18
CA ASN A 149 24.57 3.71 -17.57
C ASN A 149 24.47 2.57 -16.53
N GLY A 150 24.76 2.87 -15.25
CA GLY A 150 24.84 1.85 -14.21
C GLY A 150 23.49 1.21 -13.90
N LEU A 151 22.39 1.97 -13.88
CA LEU A 151 21.05 1.44 -13.73
C LEU A 151 20.64 0.63 -14.97
N THR A 152 20.79 1.19 -16.15
CA THR A 152 20.47 0.49 -17.41
C THR A 152 21.20 -0.84 -17.49
N LYS A 153 22.48 -0.87 -17.11
CA LYS A 153 23.27 -2.10 -17.09
C LYS A 153 22.68 -3.14 -16.13
N VAL A 154 22.40 -2.80 -14.89
CA VAL A 154 21.92 -3.76 -13.89
C VAL A 154 20.50 -4.29 -14.23
N PHE A 155 19.61 -3.45 -14.77
CA PHE A 155 18.30 -3.91 -15.26
C PHE A 155 18.43 -4.83 -16.48
N THR A 156 19.40 -4.56 -17.37
CA THR A 156 19.69 -5.41 -18.52
C THR A 156 20.24 -6.77 -18.08
N ASP A 157 21.22 -6.77 -17.17
CA ASP A 157 21.83 -7.99 -16.64
C ASP A 157 20.83 -8.86 -15.85
N ALA A 158 19.82 -8.24 -15.25
CA ALA A 158 18.71 -8.93 -14.60
C ALA A 158 17.65 -9.46 -15.57
N GLY A 159 17.73 -9.17 -16.87
CA GLY A 159 16.76 -9.64 -17.88
C GLY A 159 15.43 -8.88 -17.87
N LEU A 160 15.36 -7.71 -17.23
CA LEU A 160 14.14 -6.94 -17.02
C LEU A 160 13.72 -6.07 -18.21
N MET A 161 14.62 -5.82 -19.16
CA MET A 161 14.33 -4.92 -20.29
C MET A 161 13.19 -5.42 -21.18
N LYS A 162 12.88 -6.70 -21.17
CA LYS A 162 11.74 -7.29 -21.91
C LYS A 162 10.37 -6.86 -21.36
N TYR A 163 10.32 -6.34 -20.13
CA TYR A 163 9.11 -5.85 -19.46
C TYR A 163 9.06 -4.33 -19.36
N TRP A 164 10.09 -3.64 -19.85
CA TRP A 164 10.28 -2.22 -19.65
C TRP A 164 9.16 -1.38 -20.24
N PHE A 165 8.60 -0.48 -19.44
CA PHE A 165 7.69 0.55 -19.92
C PHE A 165 8.52 1.72 -20.48
N PRO A 166 8.50 1.99 -21.79
CA PRO A 166 9.39 2.97 -22.40
C PRO A 166 9.06 4.40 -21.95
N LEU A 167 10.08 5.19 -21.64
CA LEU A 167 9.95 6.59 -21.26
C LEU A 167 9.11 7.42 -22.26
N LYS A 168 9.26 7.17 -23.56
CA LYS A 168 8.50 7.86 -24.62
C LYS A 168 6.99 7.62 -24.57
N ASN A 169 6.55 6.56 -23.89
CA ASN A 169 5.14 6.20 -23.73
C ASN A 169 4.57 6.73 -22.41
N MET A 170 5.40 7.28 -21.52
CA MET A 170 4.94 7.86 -20.26
C MET A 170 4.22 9.18 -20.53
N PRO A 171 2.97 9.33 -20.06
CA PRO A 171 2.18 10.52 -20.31
C PRO A 171 2.74 11.74 -19.57
N LYS A 172 2.57 12.91 -20.16
CA LYS A 172 2.97 14.20 -19.59
C LYS A 172 1.74 15.10 -19.42
N ASN A 173 1.91 16.20 -18.69
CA ASN A 173 0.87 17.23 -18.51
C ASN A 173 -0.46 16.69 -17.95
N GLY A 174 -0.39 15.74 -17.02
CA GLY A 174 -1.57 15.21 -16.34
C GLY A 174 -2.46 14.30 -17.19
N GLN A 175 -1.99 13.87 -18.35
CA GLN A 175 -2.72 12.93 -19.19
C GLN A 175 -2.85 11.58 -18.51
N ASP A 176 -3.90 10.85 -18.87
CA ASP A 176 -4.07 9.47 -18.40
C ASP A 176 -3.01 8.54 -19.01
N TRP A 177 -2.64 7.55 -18.22
CA TRP A 177 -1.73 6.47 -18.62
C TRP A 177 -2.44 5.50 -19.57
N PRO A 178 -1.69 4.67 -20.31
CA PRO A 178 -2.28 3.58 -21.08
C PRO A 178 -3.16 2.69 -20.20
N LEU A 179 -4.11 2.00 -20.81
CA LEU A 179 -4.91 1.00 -20.13
C LEU A 179 -4.01 -0.11 -19.60
N VAL A 180 -4.32 -0.63 -18.42
CA VAL A 180 -3.55 -1.74 -17.84
C VAL A 180 -3.58 -2.96 -18.77
N SER A 181 -4.72 -3.23 -19.43
CA SER A 181 -4.82 -4.27 -20.46
C SER A 181 -3.83 -4.11 -21.60
N ASP A 182 -3.62 -2.86 -22.07
CA ASP A 182 -2.68 -2.59 -23.17
C ASP A 182 -1.23 -2.70 -22.70
N MET A 183 -0.93 -2.27 -21.47
CA MET A 183 0.39 -2.43 -20.86
C MET A 183 0.75 -3.92 -20.74
N VAL A 184 -0.19 -4.75 -20.31
CA VAL A 184 -0.04 -6.21 -20.20
C VAL A 184 0.13 -6.84 -21.58
N ALA A 185 -0.75 -6.52 -22.54
CA ALA A 185 -0.71 -7.06 -23.90
C ALA A 185 0.62 -6.75 -24.62
N ASN A 186 1.17 -5.58 -24.38
CA ASN A 186 2.46 -5.14 -24.94
C ASN A 186 3.68 -5.57 -24.11
N ASN A 187 3.47 -6.34 -23.05
CA ASN A 187 4.49 -6.74 -22.07
C ASN A 187 5.26 -5.57 -21.46
N GLN A 188 4.65 -4.37 -21.36
CA GLN A 188 5.19 -3.16 -20.78
C GLN A 188 4.79 -3.08 -19.30
N ARG A 189 5.29 -4.02 -18.50
CA ARG A 189 4.82 -4.32 -17.15
C ARG A 189 5.79 -3.92 -16.04
N LEU A 190 6.90 -3.28 -16.39
CA LEU A 190 7.88 -2.75 -15.43
C LEU A 190 8.02 -1.24 -15.61
N LEU A 191 7.56 -0.48 -14.62
CA LEU A 191 7.77 0.97 -14.54
C LEU A 191 8.93 1.23 -13.59
N VAL A 192 9.89 2.07 -13.99
CA VAL A 192 11.02 2.43 -13.14
C VAL A 192 11.16 3.94 -13.09
N PHE A 193 11.24 4.46 -11.87
CA PHE A 193 11.47 5.86 -11.58
C PHE A 193 12.78 6.04 -10.81
N THR A 194 13.50 7.12 -11.10
CA THR A 194 14.73 7.52 -10.40
C THR A 194 14.58 8.89 -9.75
N SER A 195 15.28 9.10 -8.64
CA SER A 195 15.40 10.41 -8.00
C SER A 195 16.43 11.35 -8.67
N ILE A 196 17.17 10.86 -9.66
CA ILE A 196 18.22 11.62 -10.36
C ILE A 196 17.72 12.12 -11.71
N ARG A 197 17.45 13.42 -11.83
CA ARG A 197 16.88 14.06 -13.03
C ARG A 197 17.68 13.78 -14.32
N SER A 198 19.00 13.82 -14.26
CA SER A 198 19.85 13.62 -15.44
C SER A 198 19.73 12.23 -16.06
N LYS A 199 19.29 11.23 -15.31
CA LYS A 199 19.12 9.86 -15.82
C LYS A 199 17.90 9.70 -16.73
N GLU A 200 16.96 10.63 -16.71
CA GLU A 200 15.88 10.63 -17.69
C GLU A 200 16.43 10.81 -19.11
N GLU A 201 17.39 11.72 -19.28
CA GLU A 201 18.04 11.96 -20.58
C GLU A 201 19.13 10.92 -20.87
N SER A 202 19.99 10.62 -19.90
CA SER A 202 21.19 9.81 -20.14
C SER A 202 20.93 8.30 -20.16
N GLU A 203 19.92 7.79 -19.42
CA GLU A 203 19.62 6.36 -19.30
C GLU A 203 18.19 6.01 -19.74
N GLY A 204 17.34 6.98 -20.06
CA GLY A 204 15.93 6.72 -20.42
C GLY A 204 15.08 6.25 -19.25
N ILE A 205 15.50 6.54 -17.99
CA ILE A 205 14.80 6.17 -16.77
C ILE A 205 14.05 7.38 -16.24
N ALA A 206 12.76 7.26 -16.05
CA ALA A 206 11.88 8.37 -15.71
C ALA A 206 12.29 9.07 -14.40
N TYR A 207 12.47 10.38 -14.44
CA TYR A 207 12.63 11.18 -13.23
C TYR A 207 11.29 11.30 -12.51
N GLN A 208 11.17 10.75 -11.29
CA GLN A 208 9.87 10.52 -10.65
C GLN A 208 9.00 11.76 -10.56
N TRP A 209 9.55 12.93 -10.21
CA TRP A 209 8.78 14.17 -10.04
C TRP A 209 8.41 14.87 -11.36
N ASN A 210 8.75 14.30 -12.52
CA ASN A 210 8.14 14.67 -13.79
C ASN A 210 6.74 14.05 -13.96
N TYR A 211 6.42 12.97 -13.25
CA TYR A 211 5.21 12.16 -13.43
C TYR A 211 4.31 12.11 -12.20
N MET A 212 4.88 12.29 -11.00
CA MET A 212 4.15 12.20 -9.74
C MET A 212 4.39 13.40 -8.83
N VAL A 213 3.41 13.67 -7.98
CA VAL A 213 3.54 14.50 -6.78
C VAL A 213 3.72 13.59 -5.57
N GLU A 214 4.39 14.09 -4.54
CA GLU A 214 4.77 13.30 -3.37
C GLU A 214 4.71 14.14 -2.10
N ASN A 215 4.10 13.59 -1.03
CA ASN A 215 4.15 14.23 0.28
C ASN A 215 5.52 14.00 0.95
N ARG A 216 5.79 14.79 1.99
CA ARG A 216 6.97 14.62 2.83
C ARG A 216 6.97 13.24 3.48
N TYR A 217 8.12 12.59 3.55
CA TYR A 217 8.35 11.32 4.22
C TYR A 217 8.81 11.50 5.69
N GLY A 218 8.85 10.40 6.44
CA GLY A 218 9.28 10.37 7.83
C GLY A 218 8.31 11.11 8.76
N ASP A 219 8.72 11.35 10.00
CA ASP A 219 7.88 11.96 11.03
C ASP A 219 7.26 13.29 10.57
N GLY A 220 8.01 14.07 9.78
CA GLY A 220 7.51 15.34 9.23
C GLY A 220 6.37 15.20 8.24
N GLY A 221 6.13 14.01 7.70
CA GLY A 221 5.04 13.66 6.79
C GLY A 221 3.84 13.00 7.45
N MET A 222 3.95 12.63 8.75
CA MET A 222 2.94 11.84 9.46
C MET A 222 2.05 12.66 10.40
N HIS A 223 2.09 13.99 10.35
CA HIS A 223 1.27 14.83 11.21
C HIS A 223 -0.21 14.78 10.83
N ALA A 224 -1.05 14.36 11.77
CA ALA A 224 -2.49 14.29 11.57
C ALA A 224 -3.06 15.63 11.06
N GLY A 225 -3.93 15.59 10.06
CA GLY A 225 -4.56 16.77 9.47
C GLY A 225 -3.66 17.63 8.58
N ASN A 226 -2.41 17.22 8.33
CA ASN A 226 -1.48 17.93 7.48
C ASN A 226 -0.78 16.97 6.51
N CYS A 227 -0.75 17.31 5.22
CA CYS A 227 -0.05 16.53 4.20
C CYS A 227 0.95 17.46 3.48
N PRO A 228 2.11 17.72 4.07
CA PRO A 228 3.09 18.63 3.51
C PRO A 228 3.79 18.03 2.30
N ASN A 229 4.19 18.89 1.38
CA ASN A 229 4.91 18.53 0.18
C ASN A 229 6.33 18.05 0.47
N ARG A 230 6.84 17.05 -0.25
CA ARG A 230 8.26 16.75 -0.33
C ARG A 230 9.00 17.88 -1.05
N ALA A 231 10.23 18.20 -0.63
CA ALA A 231 10.97 19.34 -1.15
C ALA A 231 11.25 19.26 -2.67
N GLU A 232 11.50 18.04 -3.16
CA GLU A 232 11.81 17.79 -4.58
C GLU A 232 10.55 17.71 -5.45
N SER A 233 9.39 17.49 -4.85
CA SER A 233 8.11 17.40 -5.54
C SER A 233 7.55 18.79 -5.88
N SER A 234 6.86 18.90 -7.02
CA SER A 234 5.93 20.02 -7.22
C SER A 234 4.79 19.95 -6.20
N PRO A 235 4.02 21.05 -5.99
CA PRO A 235 2.90 21.05 -5.05
C PRO A 235 1.94 19.87 -5.29
N LEU A 236 1.44 19.28 -4.21
CA LEU A 236 0.57 18.09 -4.30
C LEU A 236 -0.64 18.28 -5.20
N ASN A 237 -1.16 19.50 -5.32
CA ASN A 237 -2.28 19.84 -6.19
C ASN A 237 -1.87 20.13 -7.66
N ASP A 238 -0.60 19.96 -8.02
CA ASP A 238 -0.14 20.09 -9.41
C ASP A 238 -0.73 18.97 -10.28
N ARG A 239 -1.73 19.32 -11.08
CA ARG A 239 -2.43 18.41 -11.98
C ARG A 239 -1.67 18.09 -13.28
N THR A 240 -0.52 18.70 -13.50
CA THR A 240 0.37 18.30 -14.61
C THR A 240 1.08 16.98 -14.33
N LYS A 241 1.04 16.51 -13.09
CA LYS A 241 1.52 15.20 -12.65
C LYS A 241 0.30 14.29 -12.44
N SER A 242 0.26 13.19 -13.16
CA SER A 242 -0.90 12.28 -13.16
C SER A 242 -0.91 11.27 -12.00
N LEU A 243 0.21 11.10 -11.30
CA LEU A 243 0.37 10.16 -10.19
C LEU A 243 0.53 10.88 -8.85
N VAL A 244 0.09 10.25 -7.78
CA VAL A 244 0.20 10.72 -6.40
C VAL A 244 0.84 9.62 -5.56
N LEU A 245 2.00 9.90 -4.96
CA LEU A 245 2.66 9.04 -3.98
C LEU A 245 2.43 9.60 -2.58
N VAL A 246 1.91 8.79 -1.69
CA VAL A 246 1.78 9.11 -0.27
C VAL A 246 2.70 8.24 0.55
N ASN A 247 3.65 8.87 1.24
CA ASN A 247 4.52 8.27 2.23
C ASN A 247 3.84 8.32 3.60
N TYR A 248 3.76 7.19 4.28
CA TYR A 248 3.26 7.10 5.63
C TYR A 248 4.07 6.11 6.45
N PHE A 249 5.24 6.54 6.84
CA PHE A 249 6.19 5.79 7.66
C PHE A 249 7.08 6.76 8.46
N PRO A 250 7.53 6.39 9.67
CA PRO A 250 8.37 7.25 10.50
C PRO A 250 9.80 7.33 9.98
N THR A 251 10.54 8.36 10.41
CA THR A 251 11.97 8.51 10.10
C THR A 251 12.79 7.33 10.63
N ILE A 252 12.41 6.82 11.80
CA ILE A 252 13.01 5.63 12.40
C ILE A 252 11.92 4.56 12.48
N PRO A 253 12.02 3.49 11.67
CA PRO A 253 11.02 2.43 11.66
C PRO A 253 11.10 1.58 12.93
N PHE A 254 9.97 1.39 13.60
CA PHE A 254 9.83 0.46 14.71
C PHE A 254 8.71 -0.52 14.44
N LYS A 255 9.06 -1.78 14.33
CA LYS A 255 8.14 -2.88 14.09
C LYS A 255 6.95 -2.90 15.07
N GLN A 256 7.21 -2.58 16.35
CA GLN A 256 6.21 -2.64 17.40
C GLN A 256 5.09 -1.61 17.26
N ILE A 257 5.40 -0.43 16.70
CA ILE A 257 4.43 0.64 16.49
C ILE A 257 3.87 0.69 15.07
N ALA A 258 4.40 -0.14 14.17
CA ALA A 258 3.95 -0.15 12.78
C ALA A 258 2.48 -0.56 12.65
N CYS A 259 1.97 -1.38 13.56
CA CYS A 259 0.57 -1.78 13.55
C CYS A 259 -0.37 -0.61 13.86
N GLU A 260 0.03 0.32 14.72
CA GLU A 260 -0.70 1.56 14.99
C GLU A 260 -0.67 2.48 13.76
N HIS A 261 0.52 2.67 13.18
CA HIS A 261 0.66 3.52 12.01
C HIS A 261 -0.19 3.00 10.83
N ASN A 262 -0.13 1.72 10.53
CA ASN A 262 -0.81 1.12 9.38
C ASN A 262 -2.31 0.87 9.59
N SER A 263 -2.92 1.44 10.61
CA SER A 263 -4.34 1.26 10.93
C SER A 263 -5.19 2.48 10.55
N ALA A 264 -6.09 2.92 11.42
CA ALA A 264 -6.95 4.08 11.19
C ALA A 264 -6.16 5.36 10.88
N ASN A 265 -4.97 5.51 11.43
CA ASN A 265 -4.10 6.65 11.21
C ASN A 265 -3.66 6.76 9.74
N LEU A 266 -3.32 5.64 9.10
CA LEU A 266 -3.02 5.61 7.66
C LEU A 266 -4.22 6.07 6.84
N ILE A 267 -5.41 5.55 7.11
CA ILE A 267 -6.64 5.92 6.39
C ILE A 267 -6.94 7.41 6.55
N ASN A 268 -6.82 7.94 7.77
CA ASN A 268 -7.01 9.36 8.04
C ASN A 268 -6.00 10.22 7.27
N MET A 269 -4.75 9.77 7.17
CA MET A 269 -3.72 10.47 6.41
C MET A 269 -4.01 10.45 4.90
N LEU A 270 -4.49 9.34 4.36
CA LEU A 270 -4.89 9.25 2.95
C LEU A 270 -6.03 10.23 2.62
N HIS A 271 -7.01 10.40 3.51
CA HIS A 271 -8.04 11.42 3.36
C HIS A 271 -7.46 12.85 3.44
N THR A 272 -6.52 13.10 4.35
CA THR A 272 -5.84 14.40 4.46
C THR A 272 -5.08 14.72 3.17
N CYS A 273 -4.32 13.76 2.65
CA CYS A 273 -3.56 13.92 1.42
C CYS A 273 -4.47 14.03 0.18
N PHE A 274 -5.64 13.39 0.17
CA PHE A 274 -6.64 13.57 -0.89
C PHE A 274 -7.01 15.04 -1.06
N GLY A 275 -7.33 15.73 0.04
CA GLY A 275 -7.63 17.17 0.00
C GLY A 275 -6.44 18.00 -0.47
N ALA A 276 -5.24 17.74 0.06
CA ALA A 276 -4.01 18.44 -0.31
C ALA A 276 -3.62 18.21 -1.79
N ALA A 277 -3.91 17.03 -2.33
CA ALA A 277 -3.67 16.69 -3.75
C ALA A 277 -4.77 17.18 -4.71
N GLY A 278 -5.59 18.13 -4.27
CA GLY A 278 -6.66 18.70 -5.11
C GLY A 278 -7.75 17.69 -5.44
N ASN A 279 -8.18 16.92 -4.45
CA ASN A 279 -9.17 15.85 -4.54
C ASN A 279 -8.74 14.71 -5.47
N ARG A 280 -7.49 14.25 -5.32
CA ARG A 280 -6.96 13.06 -5.98
C ARG A 280 -6.51 12.05 -4.94
N TRP A 281 -6.96 10.81 -5.09
CA TRP A 281 -6.50 9.70 -4.27
C TRP A 281 -5.07 9.29 -4.63
N ALA A 282 -4.36 8.71 -3.67
CA ALA A 282 -3.03 8.19 -3.89
C ALA A 282 -3.04 7.01 -4.87
N ASN A 283 -2.07 7.00 -5.79
CA ASN A 283 -1.75 5.84 -6.63
C ASN A 283 -0.76 4.91 -5.94
N PHE A 284 0.14 5.46 -5.15
CA PHE A 284 1.13 4.71 -4.39
C PHE A 284 1.03 5.07 -2.92
N VAL A 285 0.95 4.05 -2.07
CA VAL A 285 0.91 4.20 -0.61
C VAL A 285 2.12 3.48 -0.04
N ALA A 286 3.13 4.25 0.39
CA ALA A 286 4.38 3.72 0.91
C ALA A 286 4.33 3.62 2.43
N VAL A 287 4.55 2.41 2.94
CA VAL A 287 4.52 2.08 4.37
C VAL A 287 5.68 1.17 4.77
N ASP A 288 5.97 1.15 6.07
CA ASP A 288 6.84 0.14 6.70
C ASP A 288 5.99 -1.01 7.24
N PHE A 289 6.55 -2.22 7.30
CA PHE A 289 5.92 -3.42 7.90
C PHE A 289 4.46 -3.59 7.50
N TYR A 290 4.19 -3.59 6.22
CA TYR A 290 2.86 -3.46 5.61
C TYR A 290 1.82 -4.49 6.06
N LYS A 291 2.24 -5.66 6.56
CA LYS A 291 1.35 -6.69 7.14
C LYS A 291 0.88 -6.36 8.55
N ARG A 292 1.55 -5.44 9.24
CA ARG A 292 1.21 -5.09 10.61
C ARG A 292 0.11 -4.06 10.65
N SER A 293 -0.96 -4.41 11.34
CA SER A 293 -2.13 -3.56 11.51
C SER A 293 -2.98 -4.09 12.67
N ASP A 294 -3.77 -3.23 13.24
CA ASP A 294 -4.78 -3.60 14.22
C ASP A 294 -6.20 -3.42 13.68
N GLY A 295 -6.33 -2.88 12.51
CA GLY A 295 -7.63 -2.52 11.97
C GLY A 295 -7.70 -2.60 10.43
N GLY A 296 -7.21 -3.69 9.82
CA GLY A 296 -7.24 -3.89 8.38
C GLY A 296 -6.02 -3.39 7.64
N GLY A 297 -5.31 -2.39 8.18
CA GLY A 297 -4.00 -1.95 7.76
C GLY A 297 -3.86 -1.41 6.35
N ALA A 298 -2.64 -1.55 5.82
CA ALA A 298 -2.32 -1.10 4.48
C ALA A 298 -3.18 -1.78 3.40
N PHE A 299 -3.52 -3.04 3.58
CA PHE A 299 -4.40 -3.76 2.65
C PHE A 299 -5.81 -3.17 2.61
N GLN A 300 -6.42 -2.90 3.78
CA GLN A 300 -7.74 -2.25 3.84
C GLN A 300 -7.70 -0.84 3.25
N ALA A 301 -6.63 -0.10 3.50
CA ALA A 301 -6.44 1.23 2.92
C ALA A 301 -6.41 1.18 1.39
N LEU A 302 -5.72 0.19 0.81
CA LEU A 302 -5.68 -0.02 -0.65
C LEU A 302 -7.03 -0.43 -1.22
N ASP A 303 -7.77 -1.31 -0.54
CA ASP A 303 -9.11 -1.70 -0.96
C ASP A 303 -10.06 -0.51 -0.96
N THR A 304 -9.96 0.36 0.05
CA THR A 304 -10.72 1.62 0.10
C THR A 304 -10.32 2.56 -1.05
N LEU A 305 -9.03 2.78 -1.28
CA LEU A 305 -8.57 3.64 -2.38
C LEU A 305 -9.01 3.11 -3.75
N ASN A 306 -8.86 1.80 -3.99
CA ASN A 306 -9.28 1.20 -5.23
C ASN A 306 -10.81 1.24 -5.39
N GLY A 307 -11.57 1.04 -4.33
CA GLY A 307 -13.02 1.28 -4.34
C GLY A 307 -13.38 2.69 -4.79
N LYS A 308 -12.75 3.71 -4.18
CA LYS A 308 -12.94 5.11 -4.53
C LYS A 308 -12.52 5.45 -5.96
N LEU A 309 -11.39 4.94 -6.41
CA LEU A 309 -10.84 5.22 -7.74
C LEU A 309 -11.63 4.51 -8.86
N LEU A 310 -12.06 3.28 -8.63
CA LEU A 310 -12.59 2.41 -9.68
C LEU A 310 -14.12 2.50 -9.82
N CYS A 311 -14.83 2.71 -8.72
CA CYS A 311 -16.30 2.71 -8.74
C CYS A 311 -16.97 3.73 -7.80
N GLY A 312 -16.17 4.48 -7.02
CA GLY A 312 -16.68 5.46 -6.05
C GLY A 312 -17.13 4.86 -4.72
N CYS A 313 -16.95 3.55 -4.50
CA CYS A 313 -17.33 2.85 -3.27
C CYS A 313 -16.27 2.97 -2.18
N ASP A 314 -16.64 2.61 -0.94
CA ASP A 314 -15.71 2.63 0.20
C ASP A 314 -14.79 1.41 0.28
N ASP A 315 -15.03 0.39 -0.55
CA ASP A 315 -14.21 -0.81 -0.67
C ASP A 315 -14.31 -1.33 -2.10
N VAL A 316 -13.20 -1.81 -2.65
CA VAL A 316 -13.12 -2.34 -4.02
C VAL A 316 -14.03 -3.55 -4.24
N HIS A 317 -14.27 -4.36 -3.20
CA HIS A 317 -15.16 -5.50 -3.26
C HIS A 317 -16.65 -5.11 -3.41
N ALA A 318 -16.99 -3.86 -3.08
CA ALA A 318 -18.31 -3.32 -3.31
C ALA A 318 -18.58 -2.87 -4.76
N CYS A 319 -17.53 -2.85 -5.60
CA CYS A 319 -17.67 -2.52 -7.01
C CYS A 319 -18.41 -3.65 -7.76
N VAL A 320 -19.48 -3.31 -8.46
CA VAL A 320 -20.21 -4.29 -9.28
C VAL A 320 -19.53 -4.44 -10.64
N ASN A 321 -19.16 -5.67 -11.02
CA ASN A 321 -18.53 -5.96 -12.30
C ASN A 321 -19.34 -5.41 -13.48
N GLY A 322 -18.69 -4.58 -14.32
CA GLY A 322 -19.28 -4.04 -15.55
C GLY A 322 -20.14 -2.78 -15.36
N SER A 323 -20.28 -2.25 -14.16
CA SER A 323 -21.01 -1.03 -13.90
C SER A 323 -20.05 0.17 -13.87
N THR A 324 -20.18 1.08 -14.83
CA THR A 324 -19.60 2.43 -14.78
C THR A 324 -20.43 3.39 -13.91
N SER A 325 -21.52 2.91 -13.31
CA SER A 325 -22.42 3.69 -12.48
C SER A 325 -22.20 3.38 -11.00
N LEU A 326 -22.21 4.42 -10.21
CA LEU A 326 -22.09 4.58 -8.76
C LEU A 326 -22.95 3.64 -7.85
N ALA A 327 -23.32 2.45 -8.31
CA ALA A 327 -24.05 1.48 -7.51
C ALA A 327 -23.06 0.59 -6.76
N CYS A 328 -22.84 0.92 -5.50
CA CYS A 328 -22.11 0.04 -4.60
C CYS A 328 -23.04 -1.06 -4.09
N ASN A 329 -22.62 -2.30 -4.15
CA ASN A 329 -23.35 -3.39 -3.51
C ASN A 329 -23.09 -3.33 -2.00
N ASN A 330 -24.06 -2.84 -1.24
CA ASN A 330 -23.99 -2.71 0.22
C ASN A 330 -24.24 -4.04 0.94
N ASP A 331 -24.65 -5.09 0.22
CA ASP A 331 -24.97 -6.42 0.79
C ASP A 331 -23.76 -7.38 0.75
N ILE A 332 -22.55 -6.88 0.58
CA ILE A 332 -21.39 -7.74 0.54
C ILE A 332 -21.07 -8.26 1.95
N ASN A 333 -21.60 -9.42 2.26
CA ASN A 333 -20.83 -10.42 2.94
C ASN A 333 -19.56 -10.63 2.10
N VAL A 334 -18.41 -10.25 2.62
CA VAL A 334 -17.13 -10.36 1.93
C VAL A 334 -16.86 -11.85 1.74
N ASP A 335 -17.38 -12.38 0.63
CA ASP A 335 -17.16 -13.76 0.21
C ASP A 335 -15.80 -13.77 -0.49
N HIS A 336 -14.83 -14.32 0.18
CA HIS A 336 -13.46 -14.43 -0.30
C HIS A 336 -13.28 -15.82 -0.93
N SER A 337 -13.48 -15.91 -2.24
CA SER A 337 -12.99 -17.03 -3.05
C SER A 337 -11.56 -16.79 -3.53
#